data_6d7fda0ad3b17d83b6c99cfb3b37b1cb
#
_entry.id   6d7fda0ad3b17d83b6c99cfb3b37b1cb
#
_cell.length_a   1.000
_cell.length_b   1.000
_cell.length_c   1.000
_cell.angle_alpha   90.00
_cell.angle_beta   90.00
_cell.angle_gamma   90.00
#
_symmetry.space_group_name_H-M   'P 1'
#
loop_
_entity.id
_entity.type
_entity.pdbx_description
1 polymer ?
#
loop_
_entity_poly.entity_id
_entity_poly.type
_entity_poly.pdbx_seq_one_letter_code
_entity_poly.pdbx_strand_id
1 'polypeptide(L)'
;MPAATSTFNIGTIFRKQAINLDYLSSVLNETVKGQPLLSAGHILRLEGRLIITLWGELLFEEGGATMTDRGRRSLFMLGGVLQNIGNQVGVNGHSGPGLPAGSDYSSNWELSTARAAAVANALKQSGYTDDIIAYGYADSRSAQLSDLPEGLDGALARRIDIVIRPTAGDL
;
A
#
# COMPACT_ATOMS: atom_id res chain seq x y z
N MET A 1 -38.25 21.42 -23.96
CA MET A 1 -37.62 21.71 -23.14
C MET A 1 -36.98 20.85 -22.21
N PRO A 2 -37.15 19.81 -21.90
CA PRO A 2 -36.58 19.02 -20.89
C PRO A 2 -35.26 18.39 -21.21
N ALA A 3 -34.62 18.84 -22.19
CA ALA A 3 -33.34 18.29 -22.63
C ALA A 3 -32.26 18.36 -21.54
N ALA A 4 -32.44 19.20 -20.56
CA ALA A 4 -31.49 19.32 -19.49
C ALA A 4 -31.33 18.06 -18.66
N THR A 5 -32.34 17.22 -18.63
CA THR A 5 -32.26 15.98 -17.91
C THR A 5 -31.38 14.94 -18.59
N SER A 6 -31.18 15.11 -19.89
CA SER A 6 -30.34 14.19 -20.63
C SER A 6 -28.85 14.42 -20.36
N THR A 7 -28.50 15.54 -19.73
CA THR A 7 -27.13 15.80 -19.35
C THR A 7 -26.74 15.12 -18.04
N PHE A 8 -27.60 14.27 -17.53
CA PHE A 8 -27.30 13.51 -16.35
C PHE A 8 -25.97 12.78 -16.53
N ASN A 9 -25.07 13.04 -15.63
CA ASN A 9 -23.71 12.51 -15.74
C ASN A 9 -23.66 11.05 -15.34
N ILE A 10 -23.69 10.17 -16.31
CA ILE A 10 -23.64 8.74 -16.10
C ILE A 10 -22.36 8.34 -15.37
N GLY A 11 -21.25 9.05 -15.61
CA GLY A 11 -20.01 8.82 -14.90
C GLY A 11 -20.11 8.99 -13.40
N THR A 12 -21.01 9.89 -12.93
CA THR A 12 -21.24 10.07 -11.50
C THR A 12 -21.95 8.88 -10.88
N ILE A 13 -22.87 8.23 -11.62
CA ILE A 13 -23.59 7.06 -11.13
C ILE A 13 -22.66 5.88 -10.90
N PHE A 14 -21.70 5.67 -11.79
CA PHE A 14 -20.78 4.55 -11.74
C PHE A 14 -19.48 4.88 -10.99
N ARG A 15 -19.37 6.10 -10.48
CA ARG A 15 -18.21 6.50 -9.71
C ARG A 15 -18.18 5.74 -8.39
N LYS A 16 -17.05 5.12 -8.11
CA LYS A 16 -16.86 4.44 -6.85
C LYS A 16 -16.89 5.44 -5.70
N GLN A 17 -17.61 5.08 -4.64
CA GLN A 17 -17.69 5.91 -3.44
C GLN A 17 -16.54 5.60 -2.50
N ALA A 18 -16.04 6.63 -1.83
CA ALA A 18 -15.11 6.45 -0.74
C ALA A 18 -15.82 5.73 0.41
N ILE A 19 -15.16 4.73 0.94
CA ILE A 19 -15.66 3.96 2.07
C ILE A 19 -15.13 4.59 3.35
N ASN A 20 -15.98 4.61 4.39
CA ASN A 20 -15.56 5.02 5.72
C ASN A 20 -14.35 4.20 6.17
N LEU A 21 -13.31 4.89 6.65
CA LEU A 21 -12.04 4.23 7.00
C LEU A 21 -12.17 3.26 8.16
N ASP A 22 -13.09 3.50 9.11
CA ASP A 22 -13.31 2.56 10.22
C ASP A 22 -13.94 1.27 9.73
N TYR A 23 -14.91 1.37 8.82
CA TYR A 23 -15.50 0.20 8.20
C TYR A 23 -14.46 -0.57 7.36
N LEU A 24 -13.68 0.15 6.57
CA LEU A 24 -12.64 -0.46 5.75
C LEU A 24 -11.59 -1.16 6.61
N SER A 25 -11.20 -0.54 7.73
CA SER A 25 -10.29 -1.16 8.69
C SER A 25 -10.82 -2.49 9.20
N SER A 26 -12.12 -2.54 9.52
CA SER A 26 -12.76 -3.79 9.98
C SER A 26 -12.75 -4.86 8.92
N VAL A 27 -13.06 -4.51 7.67
CA VAL A 27 -13.04 -5.46 6.55
C VAL A 27 -11.62 -5.99 6.32
N LEU A 28 -10.63 -5.10 6.34
CA LEU A 28 -9.23 -5.49 6.15
C LEU A 28 -8.72 -6.38 7.28
N ASN A 29 -9.08 -6.07 8.53
CA ASN A 29 -8.69 -6.90 9.67
C ASN A 29 -9.25 -8.33 9.54
N GLU A 30 -10.47 -8.49 9.03
CA GLU A 30 -11.02 -9.82 8.75
C GLU A 30 -10.31 -10.51 7.59
N THR A 31 -10.01 -9.75 6.54
CA THR A 31 -9.33 -10.29 5.35
C THR A 31 -7.94 -10.83 5.68
N VAL A 32 -7.19 -10.14 6.54
CA VAL A 32 -5.80 -10.54 6.85
C VAL A 32 -5.72 -11.76 7.76
N LYS A 33 -6.77 -12.10 8.50
CA LYS A 33 -6.74 -13.19 9.47
C LYS A 33 -6.35 -14.55 8.88
N GLY A 34 -6.70 -14.81 7.64
CA GLY A 34 -6.37 -16.06 6.96
C GLY A 34 -5.09 -16.01 6.14
N GLN A 35 -4.35 -14.90 6.18
CA GLN A 35 -3.20 -14.67 5.33
C GLN A 35 -1.94 -14.41 6.16
N PRO A 36 -1.04 -15.40 6.28
CA PRO A 36 0.13 -15.26 7.15
C PRO A 36 1.01 -14.04 6.83
N LEU A 37 1.20 -13.72 5.55
CA LEU A 37 2.02 -12.58 5.17
C LEU A 37 1.37 -11.26 5.58
N LEU A 38 0.06 -11.13 5.35
CA LEU A 38 -0.67 -9.91 5.69
C LEU A 38 -0.81 -9.75 7.21
N SER A 39 -1.06 -10.85 7.93
CA SER A 39 -1.21 -10.82 9.38
C SER A 39 0.11 -10.58 10.12
N ALA A 40 1.24 -10.84 9.47
CA ALA A 40 2.55 -10.49 10.02
C ALA A 40 2.80 -8.98 10.03
N GLY A 41 2.10 -8.24 9.16
CA GLY A 41 2.17 -6.78 9.11
C GLY A 41 1.23 -6.14 10.12
N HIS A 42 0.95 -4.85 9.91
CA HIS A 42 0.08 -4.07 10.78
C HIS A 42 -0.95 -3.29 9.97
N ILE A 43 -2.12 -3.12 10.55
CA ILE A 43 -3.14 -2.19 10.05
C ILE A 43 -3.32 -1.12 11.12
N LEU A 44 -3.01 0.12 10.78
CA LEU A 44 -3.04 1.24 11.71
C LEU A 44 -4.07 2.25 11.23
N ARG A 45 -5.08 2.53 12.06
CA ARG A 45 -6.09 3.54 11.79
C ARG A 45 -5.67 4.85 12.45
N LEU A 46 -5.30 5.82 11.64
CA LEU A 46 -4.98 7.18 12.08
C LEU A 46 -6.09 8.14 11.67
N GLU A 47 -6.04 9.35 12.19
CA GLU A 47 -6.96 10.39 11.77
C GLU A 47 -6.74 10.68 10.28
N GLY A 48 -7.80 10.57 9.48
CA GLY A 48 -7.76 10.87 8.06
C GLY A 48 -7.02 9.84 7.17
N ARG A 49 -6.57 8.72 7.72
CA ARG A 49 -5.90 7.70 6.90
C ARG A 49 -5.85 6.34 7.56
N LEU A 50 -5.68 5.33 6.74
CA LEU A 50 -5.47 3.96 7.15
C LEU A 50 -4.16 3.49 6.53
N ILE A 51 -3.29 2.92 7.33
CA ILE A 51 -1.99 2.44 6.86
C ILE A 51 -1.89 0.92 7.02
N ILE A 52 -1.58 0.23 5.93
CA ILE A 52 -1.30 -1.20 5.95
C ILE A 52 0.21 -1.33 5.78
N THR A 53 0.89 -1.79 6.83
CA THR A 53 2.33 -1.99 6.81
C THR A 53 2.66 -3.44 6.52
N LEU A 54 3.46 -3.67 5.49
CA LEU A 54 3.90 -5.00 5.08
C LEU A 54 5.43 -5.06 5.09
N TRP A 55 5.97 -6.19 5.53
CA TRP A 55 7.41 -6.37 5.63
C TRP A 55 8.01 -6.69 4.26
N GLY A 56 9.03 -5.93 3.87
CA GLY A 56 9.69 -6.11 2.59
C GLY A 56 10.30 -7.50 2.40
N GLU A 57 10.81 -8.09 3.46
CA GLU A 57 11.41 -9.43 3.44
C GLU A 57 10.41 -10.53 3.12
N LEU A 58 9.13 -10.31 3.38
CA LEU A 58 8.07 -11.27 3.08
C LEU A 58 7.48 -11.06 1.68
N LEU A 59 7.55 -9.83 1.17
CA LEU A 59 7.01 -9.48 -0.15
C LEU A 59 7.98 -9.74 -1.29
N PHE A 60 9.27 -9.50 -1.06
CA PHE A 60 10.28 -9.50 -2.11
C PHE A 60 11.38 -10.50 -1.85
N GLU A 61 11.99 -10.96 -2.92
CA GLU A 61 13.21 -11.74 -2.83
C GLU A 61 14.35 -10.87 -2.33
N GLU A 62 15.33 -11.51 -1.73
CA GLU A 62 16.42 -10.83 -1.05
C GLU A 62 17.15 -9.85 -1.98
N GLY A 63 17.32 -8.63 -1.48
CA GLY A 63 18.10 -7.60 -2.17
C GLY A 63 17.42 -6.97 -3.38
N GLY A 64 16.19 -7.37 -3.73
CA GLY A 64 15.56 -6.91 -4.95
C GLY A 64 14.12 -6.45 -4.78
N ALA A 65 13.50 -6.18 -5.91
CA ALA A 65 12.10 -5.81 -6.04
C ALA A 65 11.29 -6.86 -6.82
N THR A 66 11.84 -8.07 -6.98
CA THR A 66 11.10 -9.20 -7.52
C THR A 66 10.20 -9.75 -6.42
N MET A 67 8.90 -9.71 -6.68
CA MET A 67 7.93 -10.14 -5.69
C MET A 67 7.89 -11.66 -5.58
N THR A 68 7.82 -12.17 -4.36
CA THR A 68 7.62 -13.60 -4.13
C THR A 68 6.22 -14.01 -4.57
N ASP A 69 6.00 -15.30 -4.86
CA ASP A 69 4.67 -15.81 -5.19
C ASP A 69 3.67 -15.57 -4.06
N ARG A 70 4.12 -15.70 -2.83
CA ARG A 70 3.34 -15.43 -1.64
C ARG A 70 2.96 -13.96 -1.56
N GLY A 71 3.91 -13.06 -1.86
CA GLY A 71 3.66 -11.63 -1.91
C GLY A 71 2.63 -11.27 -2.96
N ARG A 72 2.76 -11.82 -4.16
CA ARG A 72 1.79 -11.59 -5.24
C ARG A 72 0.38 -12.04 -4.87
N ARG A 73 0.24 -13.22 -4.29
CA ARG A 73 -1.07 -13.72 -3.87
C ARG A 73 -1.70 -12.86 -2.78
N SER A 74 -0.89 -12.42 -1.82
CA SER A 74 -1.36 -11.56 -0.75
C SER A 74 -1.82 -10.20 -1.25
N LEU A 75 -1.08 -9.60 -2.17
CA LEU A 75 -1.47 -8.33 -2.78
C LEU A 75 -2.66 -8.48 -3.72
N PHE A 76 -2.79 -9.62 -4.38
CA PHE A 76 -3.97 -9.91 -5.18
C PHE A 76 -5.24 -9.92 -4.33
N MET A 77 -5.19 -10.55 -3.17
CA MET A 77 -6.31 -10.56 -2.24
C MET A 77 -6.62 -9.17 -1.70
N LEU A 78 -5.59 -8.42 -1.33
CA LEU A 78 -5.74 -7.07 -0.84
C LEU A 78 -6.32 -6.16 -1.93
N GLY A 79 -5.83 -6.27 -3.15
CA GLY A 79 -6.37 -5.55 -4.29
C GLY A 79 -7.83 -5.86 -4.57
N GLY A 80 -8.23 -7.11 -4.32
CA GLY A 80 -9.63 -7.52 -4.42
C GLY A 80 -10.55 -6.77 -3.45
N VAL A 81 -10.06 -6.49 -2.24
CA VAL A 81 -10.81 -5.67 -1.28
C VAL A 81 -10.87 -4.23 -1.74
N LEU A 82 -9.77 -3.72 -2.29
CA LEU A 82 -9.65 -2.31 -2.68
C LEU A 82 -10.27 -1.97 -4.04
N GLN A 83 -10.58 -2.97 -4.86
CA GLN A 83 -11.02 -2.73 -6.24
C GLN A 83 -12.30 -1.91 -6.38
N ASN A 84 -13.18 -1.96 -5.39
CA ASN A 84 -14.49 -1.31 -5.46
C ASN A 84 -14.58 -0.07 -4.57
N ILE A 85 -13.46 0.40 -4.02
CA ILE A 85 -13.47 1.61 -3.22
C ILE A 85 -13.06 2.83 -4.03
N GLY A 86 -13.60 3.98 -3.69
CA GLY A 86 -13.22 5.26 -4.29
C GLY A 86 -12.20 6.02 -3.46
N ASN A 87 -11.60 5.38 -2.46
CA ASN A 87 -10.59 6.00 -1.62
C ASN A 87 -9.26 6.12 -2.37
N GLN A 88 -8.51 7.15 -2.06
CA GLN A 88 -7.18 7.33 -2.61
C GLN A 88 -6.19 6.37 -1.98
N VAL A 89 -5.39 5.71 -2.80
CA VAL A 89 -4.37 4.75 -2.35
C VAL A 89 -2.99 5.23 -2.78
N GLY A 90 -2.07 5.23 -1.83
CA GLY A 90 -0.66 5.49 -2.09
C GLY A 90 0.19 4.34 -1.58
N VAL A 91 1.38 4.18 -2.11
CA VAL A 91 2.34 3.16 -1.67
C VAL A 91 3.67 3.82 -1.37
N ASN A 92 4.16 3.66 -0.16
CA ASN A 92 5.43 4.19 0.28
C ASN A 92 6.40 3.05 0.58
N GLY A 93 7.52 3.01 -0.13
CA GLY A 93 8.57 2.03 0.08
C GLY A 93 9.66 2.60 0.99
N HIS A 94 10.05 1.85 1.99
CA HIS A 94 11.14 2.16 2.90
C HIS A 94 12.19 1.05 2.84
N SER A 95 13.45 1.41 2.85
CA SER A 95 14.56 0.46 2.97
C SER A 95 15.43 0.83 4.15
N GLY A 96 16.12 -0.17 4.70
CA GLY A 96 17.00 0.05 5.84
C GLY A 96 18.28 0.80 5.47
N PRO A 97 19.09 1.16 6.46
CA PRO A 97 20.39 1.75 6.22
C PRO A 97 21.31 0.73 5.52
N GLY A 98 21.96 1.17 4.43
CA GLY A 98 22.80 0.31 3.63
C GLY A 98 22.00 -0.59 2.68
N LEU A 99 22.55 -0.86 1.51
CA LEU A 99 21.95 -1.79 0.56
C LEU A 99 22.12 -3.23 1.04
N PRO A 100 21.10 -4.09 0.85
CA PRO A 100 21.27 -5.51 1.09
C PRO A 100 22.41 -6.09 0.26
N ALA A 101 23.12 -7.07 0.81
CA ALA A 101 24.17 -7.77 0.09
C ALA A 101 23.60 -8.46 -1.16
N GLY A 102 24.31 -8.32 -2.29
CA GLY A 102 23.86 -8.92 -3.54
C GLY A 102 22.73 -8.17 -4.26
N SER A 103 22.43 -6.96 -3.81
CA SER A 103 21.40 -6.16 -4.47
C SER A 103 21.84 -5.72 -5.86
N ASP A 104 20.93 -5.81 -6.84
CA ASP A 104 21.15 -5.30 -8.21
C ASP A 104 20.95 -3.78 -8.28
N TYR A 105 20.49 -3.15 -7.22
CA TYR A 105 20.23 -1.71 -7.18
C TYR A 105 21.43 -0.95 -6.66
N SER A 106 21.65 0.25 -7.18
CA SER A 106 22.79 1.07 -6.84
C SER A 106 22.59 1.94 -5.59
N SER A 107 21.35 2.10 -5.15
CA SER A 107 21.02 2.89 -3.97
C SER A 107 19.74 2.42 -3.29
N ASN A 108 19.57 2.79 -2.02
CA ASN A 108 18.33 2.52 -1.28
C ASN A 108 17.13 3.29 -1.84
N TRP A 109 17.36 4.47 -2.43
CA TRP A 109 16.31 5.22 -3.13
C TRP A 109 15.77 4.43 -4.31
N GLU A 110 16.66 3.87 -5.11
CA GLU A 110 16.31 3.08 -6.27
C GLU A 110 15.57 1.80 -5.86
N LEU A 111 16.07 1.10 -4.85
CA LEU A 111 15.45 -0.11 -4.33
C LEU A 111 14.05 0.16 -3.75
N SER A 112 13.93 1.15 -2.88
CA SER A 112 12.65 1.48 -2.24
C SER A 112 11.60 1.95 -3.25
N THR A 113 12.02 2.72 -4.26
CA THR A 113 11.15 3.17 -5.35
C THR A 113 10.69 1.99 -6.20
N ALA A 114 11.59 1.09 -6.56
CA ALA A 114 11.25 -0.10 -7.34
C ALA A 114 10.27 -1.02 -6.59
N ARG A 115 10.47 -1.18 -5.29
CA ARG A 115 9.57 -1.96 -4.44
C ARG A 115 8.18 -1.34 -4.34
N ALA A 116 8.12 -0.03 -4.11
CA ALA A 116 6.84 0.68 -4.05
C ALA A 116 6.09 0.57 -5.38
N ALA A 117 6.79 0.74 -6.50
CA ALA A 117 6.20 0.59 -7.83
C ALA A 117 5.69 -0.83 -8.08
N ALA A 118 6.42 -1.85 -7.64
CA ALA A 118 6.00 -3.25 -7.79
C ALA A 118 4.70 -3.53 -7.02
N VAL A 119 4.57 -3.00 -5.81
CA VAL A 119 3.34 -3.14 -5.02
C VAL A 119 2.18 -2.39 -5.68
N ALA A 120 2.40 -1.15 -6.12
CA ALA A 120 1.37 -0.38 -6.82
C ALA A 120 0.87 -1.11 -8.07
N ASN A 121 1.78 -1.66 -8.87
CA ASN A 121 1.42 -2.42 -10.06
C ASN A 121 0.64 -3.69 -9.72
N ALA A 122 1.02 -4.39 -8.66
CA ALA A 122 0.29 -5.59 -8.23
C ALA A 122 -1.13 -5.27 -7.79
N LEU A 123 -1.34 -4.17 -7.08
CA LEU A 123 -2.67 -3.72 -6.68
C LEU A 123 -3.53 -3.34 -7.90
N LYS A 124 -2.94 -2.66 -8.88
CA LYS A 124 -3.65 -2.31 -10.12
C LYS A 124 -4.02 -3.56 -10.92
N GLN A 125 -3.14 -4.52 -11.02
CA GLN A 125 -3.42 -5.80 -11.68
C GLN A 125 -4.49 -6.61 -10.97
N SER A 126 -4.67 -6.39 -9.67
CA SER A 126 -5.67 -7.07 -8.85
C SER A 126 -7.06 -6.43 -8.92
N GLY A 127 -7.19 -5.31 -9.61
CA GLY A 127 -8.47 -4.67 -9.86
C GLY A 127 -8.64 -3.24 -9.34
N TYR A 128 -7.69 -2.70 -8.60
CA TYR A 128 -7.76 -1.29 -8.24
C TYR A 128 -7.51 -0.43 -9.47
N THR A 129 -8.51 0.35 -9.87
CA THR A 129 -8.50 1.02 -11.18
C THR A 129 -8.04 2.47 -11.15
N ASP A 130 -8.04 3.10 -9.97
CA ASP A 130 -7.59 4.48 -9.86
C ASP A 130 -6.06 4.57 -9.81
N ASP A 131 -5.53 5.77 -9.98
CA ASP A 131 -4.09 5.96 -9.93
C ASP A 131 -3.55 5.74 -8.52
N ILE A 132 -2.40 5.09 -8.45
CA ILE A 132 -1.67 4.89 -7.20
C ILE A 132 -0.35 5.66 -7.30
N ILE A 133 -0.09 6.50 -6.32
CA ILE A 133 1.17 7.21 -6.24
C ILE A 133 2.13 6.36 -5.42
N ALA A 134 3.29 6.03 -6.02
CA ALA A 134 4.32 5.24 -5.38
C ALA A 134 5.54 6.10 -5.08
N TYR A 135 6.00 6.08 -3.82
CA TYR A 135 7.18 6.80 -3.39
C TYR A 135 8.21 5.87 -2.75
N GLY A 136 9.48 6.11 -3.04
CA GLY A 136 10.57 5.49 -2.31
C GLY A 136 11.19 6.50 -1.34
N TYR A 137 11.29 6.13 -0.09
CA TYR A 137 11.86 6.98 0.94
C TYR A 137 13.26 6.53 1.37
N ALA A 138 13.74 5.42 0.83
CA ALA A 138 15.01 4.82 1.23
C ALA A 138 15.07 4.65 2.76
N ASP A 139 16.16 5.10 3.37
CA ASP A 139 16.34 5.10 4.82
C ASP A 139 16.05 6.45 5.46
N SER A 140 15.50 7.40 4.70
CA SER A 140 15.31 8.78 5.18
C SER A 140 14.38 8.89 6.40
N ARG A 141 13.56 7.88 6.66
CA ARG A 141 12.66 7.86 7.80
C ARG A 141 13.05 6.86 8.89
N SER A 142 14.21 6.22 8.75
CA SER A 142 14.65 5.24 9.75
C SER A 142 14.93 5.89 11.12
N ALA A 143 15.33 7.14 11.14
CA ALA A 143 15.55 7.88 12.38
C ALA A 143 14.29 8.06 13.22
N GLN A 144 13.11 8.01 12.59
CA GLN A 144 11.83 8.12 13.29
C GLN A 144 11.44 6.84 14.04
N LEU A 145 12.22 5.78 13.85
CA LEU A 145 11.98 4.47 14.44
C LEU A 145 12.86 4.21 15.68
N SER A 146 13.66 5.20 16.08
CA SER A 146 14.62 5.04 17.19
C SER A 146 13.99 4.77 18.54
N ASP A 147 12.70 5.09 18.71
CA ASP A 147 11.98 4.89 19.95
C ASP A 147 11.26 3.54 20.03
N LEU A 148 11.47 2.67 19.05
CA LEU A 148 10.82 1.37 19.00
C LEU A 148 11.63 0.31 19.78
N PRO A 149 10.94 -0.74 20.26
CA PRO A 149 11.65 -1.83 20.94
C PRO A 149 12.74 -2.43 20.06
N GLU A 150 13.83 -2.84 20.72
CA GLU A 150 14.96 -3.47 20.06
C GLU A 150 14.52 -4.65 19.19
N GLY A 151 15.02 -4.70 17.96
CA GLY A 151 14.70 -5.77 17.00
C GLY A 151 13.58 -5.48 16.03
N LEU A 152 12.72 -4.47 16.30
CA LEU A 152 11.66 -4.05 15.37
C LEU A 152 12.14 -2.98 14.40
N ASP A 153 13.13 -2.21 14.78
CA ASP A 153 13.65 -1.10 14.00
C ASP A 153 14.15 -1.54 12.61
N GLY A 154 14.88 -2.65 12.53
CA GLY A 154 15.39 -3.17 11.26
C GLY A 154 14.31 -3.63 10.31
N ALA A 155 13.30 -4.33 10.84
CA ALA A 155 12.16 -4.79 10.03
C ALA A 155 11.30 -3.62 9.58
N LEU A 156 11.03 -2.68 10.47
CA LEU A 156 10.25 -1.47 10.15
C LEU A 156 10.96 -0.57 9.14
N ALA A 157 12.31 -0.54 9.17
CA ALA A 157 13.08 0.20 8.21
C ALA A 157 12.90 -0.34 6.78
N ARG A 158 12.63 -1.64 6.62
CA ARG A 158 12.44 -2.31 5.32
C ARG A 158 10.99 -2.72 5.14
N ARG A 159 10.12 -1.74 5.07
CA ARG A 159 8.67 -1.97 4.98
C ARG A 159 8.07 -1.30 3.75
N ILE A 160 6.87 -1.75 3.41
CA ILE A 160 5.99 -1.08 2.47
C ILE A 160 4.75 -0.63 3.24
N ASP A 161 4.42 0.64 3.12
CA ASP A 161 3.19 1.20 3.69
C ASP A 161 2.20 1.47 2.56
N ILE A 162 1.04 0.84 2.62
CA ILE A 162 -0.09 1.14 1.74
C ILE A 162 -0.97 2.12 2.51
N VAL A 163 -1.10 3.34 2.00
CA VAL A 163 -1.80 4.42 2.68
C VAL A 163 -3.12 4.68 1.97
N ILE A 164 -4.21 4.54 2.71
CA ILE A 164 -5.55 4.74 2.19
C ILE A 164 -6.13 5.98 2.83
N ARG A 165 -6.55 6.93 2.01
CA ARG A 165 -7.12 8.21 2.45
C ARG A 165 -8.54 8.35 1.94
N PRO A 166 -9.33 9.26 2.52
CA PRO A 166 -10.54 9.72 1.86
C PRO A 166 -10.21 10.28 0.48
N THR A 167 -11.20 10.40 -0.39
CA THR A 167 -11.00 11.01 -1.70
C THR A 167 -10.53 12.46 -1.56
N ALA A 168 -9.86 12.97 -2.57
CA ALA A 168 -9.33 14.33 -2.56
C ALA A 168 -10.40 15.41 -2.34
N GLY A 169 -11.67 15.10 -2.61
CA GLY A 169 -12.78 16.04 -2.38
C GLY A 169 -13.22 16.15 -0.92
N ASP A 170 -12.69 15.31 -0.06
CA ASP A 170 -13.04 15.28 1.37
C ASP A 170 -12.02 16.01 2.25
N LEU A 171 -11.08 16.69 1.64
CA LEU A 171 -10.05 17.46 2.34
C LEU A 171 -10.43 18.92 2.47
#